data_bcf50587f3d6c1ba2bd79ce8ca589561
#
_entry.id   bcf50587f3d6c1ba2bd79ce8ca589561
#
_cell.length_a   1.000
_cell.length_b   1.000
_cell.length_c   1.000
_cell.angle_alpha   90.00
_cell.angle_beta   90.00
_cell.angle_gamma   90.00
#
_symmetry.space_group_name_H-M   'P 1'
#
loop_
_entity.id
_entity.type
_entity.pdbx_description
1 polymer ?
#
loop_
_entity_poly.entity_id
_entity_poly.type
_entity_poly.pdbx_seq_one_letter_code
_entity_poly.pdbx_strand_id
1 'polypeptide(L)'
;AGLKEIPAIIIDVNEDDLAIMALIENLQREDLGYMEEAEGYRNLIKEHGLTQEELAQKIGKSQSTIANKIRLLRLPPMVKKILADHKLTERHARALLKLPDEQLQLKVLQKVIEKDLNVKKTEELVQKVLDKYANPKAQENGKRLTRSIKDIRIFVNTIKQAIEMMKKSGVNAKAAQIDRGEFVEFIVRIPKKDHTMKKAQ
;
A
#
# COMPACT_ATOMS: atom_id res chain seq x y z
N ALA A 1 -10.11 -33.75 -29.25
CA ALA A 1 -9.93 -32.68 -30.24
C ALA A 1 -9.31 -33.32 -31.49
N GLY A 2 -9.96 -33.23 -32.66
CA GLY A 2 -9.56 -33.86 -33.90
C GLY A 2 -8.71 -32.95 -34.83
N LEU A 3 -7.96 -32.03 -34.23
CA LEU A 3 -7.10 -31.10 -34.96
C LEU A 3 -5.85 -31.83 -35.48
N LYS A 4 -5.60 -31.74 -36.79
CA LYS A 4 -4.37 -32.30 -37.43
C LYS A 4 -3.14 -31.40 -37.25
N GLU A 5 -3.34 -30.13 -37.00
CA GLU A 5 -2.30 -29.10 -36.81
C GLU A 5 -2.70 -28.15 -35.73
N ILE A 6 -1.73 -27.68 -34.94
CA ILE A 6 -1.89 -26.63 -33.95
C ILE A 6 -0.94 -25.48 -34.25
N PRO A 7 -1.33 -24.22 -34.10
CA PRO A 7 -0.40 -23.10 -34.20
C PRO A 7 0.60 -23.15 -33.04
N ALA A 8 1.89 -23.06 -33.34
CA ALA A 8 2.96 -23.05 -32.35
C ALA A 8 3.91 -21.90 -32.61
N ILE A 9 4.40 -21.27 -31.55
CA ILE A 9 5.49 -20.29 -31.60
C ILE A 9 6.73 -20.97 -31.01
N ILE A 10 7.79 -21.03 -31.79
CA ILE A 10 9.08 -21.55 -31.32
C ILE A 10 9.80 -20.38 -30.66
N ILE A 11 10.15 -20.53 -29.37
CA ILE A 11 10.95 -19.57 -28.62
C ILE A 11 12.24 -20.25 -28.17
N ASP A 12 13.35 -19.52 -28.25
CA ASP A 12 14.64 -19.96 -27.73
C ASP A 12 14.82 -19.40 -26.34
N VAL A 13 14.74 -20.25 -25.32
CA VAL A 13 14.83 -19.89 -23.90
C VAL A 13 15.70 -20.90 -23.17
N ASN A 14 16.42 -20.46 -22.14
CA ASN A 14 17.15 -21.38 -21.27
C ASN A 14 16.20 -22.18 -20.36
N GLU A 15 16.71 -23.26 -19.75
CA GLU A 15 15.91 -24.17 -18.91
C GLU A 15 15.27 -23.45 -17.70
N ASP A 16 15.99 -22.50 -17.08
CA ASP A 16 15.48 -21.73 -15.92
C ASP A 16 14.31 -20.83 -16.35
N ASP A 17 14.42 -20.11 -17.45
CA ASP A 17 13.32 -19.28 -17.97
C ASP A 17 12.11 -20.13 -18.39
N LEU A 18 12.35 -21.32 -18.96
CA LEU A 18 11.26 -22.26 -19.30
C LEU A 18 10.51 -22.71 -18.04
N ALA A 19 11.22 -23.06 -16.96
CA ALA A 19 10.63 -23.43 -15.69
C ALA A 19 9.81 -22.28 -15.09
N ILE A 20 10.35 -21.05 -15.11
CA ILE A 20 9.64 -19.86 -14.65
C ILE A 20 8.38 -19.61 -15.48
N MET A 21 8.43 -19.74 -16.80
CA MET A 21 7.28 -19.55 -17.69
C MET A 21 6.17 -20.57 -17.40
N ALA A 22 6.52 -21.84 -17.17
CA ALA A 22 5.56 -22.89 -16.82
C ALA A 22 4.89 -22.62 -15.46
N LEU A 23 5.65 -22.12 -14.46
CA LEU A 23 5.11 -21.74 -13.18
C LEU A 23 4.19 -20.50 -13.27
N ILE A 24 4.55 -19.53 -14.09
CA ILE A 24 3.72 -18.34 -14.36
C ILE A 24 2.42 -18.74 -15.04
N GLU A 25 2.46 -19.62 -16.04
CA GLU A 25 1.26 -20.13 -16.73
C GLU A 25 0.32 -20.80 -15.73
N ASN A 26 0.85 -21.68 -14.87
CA ASN A 26 0.08 -22.34 -13.82
C ASN A 26 -0.51 -21.35 -12.81
N LEU A 27 0.19 -20.26 -12.49
CA LEU A 27 -0.31 -19.18 -11.61
C LEU A 27 -1.37 -18.28 -12.25
N GLN A 28 -1.48 -18.28 -13.58
CA GLN A 28 -2.50 -17.51 -14.31
C GLN A 28 -3.80 -18.27 -14.51
N ARG A 29 -3.92 -19.50 -13.96
CA ARG A 29 -5.18 -20.26 -14.03
C ARG A 29 -6.28 -19.53 -13.29
N GLU A 30 -7.48 -19.50 -13.88
CA GLU A 30 -8.66 -18.79 -13.34
C GLU A 30 -9.15 -19.30 -11.99
N ASP A 31 -8.76 -20.53 -11.61
CA ASP A 31 -9.21 -21.20 -10.38
C ASP A 31 -8.43 -20.82 -9.12
N LEU A 32 -7.31 -20.09 -9.25
CA LEU A 32 -6.46 -19.74 -8.11
C LEU A 32 -7.04 -18.59 -7.28
N GLY A 33 -7.12 -18.81 -5.98
CA GLY A 33 -7.45 -17.76 -5.02
C GLY A 33 -6.36 -16.67 -4.96
N TYR A 34 -6.77 -15.44 -4.70
CA TYR A 34 -5.83 -14.30 -4.65
C TYR A 34 -4.72 -14.45 -3.58
N MET A 35 -4.92 -15.29 -2.55
CA MET A 35 -3.89 -15.62 -1.56
C MET A 35 -2.89 -16.64 -2.11
N GLU A 36 -3.36 -17.62 -2.85
CA GLU A 36 -2.51 -18.63 -3.52
C GLU A 36 -1.66 -17.97 -4.59
N GLU A 37 -2.24 -17.06 -5.38
CA GLU A 37 -1.50 -16.25 -6.35
C GLU A 37 -0.41 -15.41 -5.64
N ALA A 38 -0.71 -14.83 -4.47
CA ALA A 38 0.28 -14.08 -3.68
C ALA A 38 1.44 -14.98 -3.20
N GLU A 39 1.13 -16.19 -2.77
CA GLU A 39 2.14 -17.18 -2.36
C GLU A 39 3.00 -17.63 -3.53
N GLY A 40 2.40 -17.88 -4.68
CA GLY A 40 3.11 -18.20 -5.91
C GLY A 40 4.08 -17.10 -6.32
N TYR A 41 3.66 -15.83 -6.30
CA TYR A 41 4.56 -14.71 -6.60
C TYR A 41 5.73 -14.62 -5.62
N ARG A 42 5.47 -14.81 -4.32
CA ARG A 42 6.54 -14.82 -3.32
C ARG A 42 7.53 -15.96 -3.55
N ASN A 43 7.03 -17.15 -3.89
CA ASN A 43 7.87 -18.33 -4.14
C ASN A 43 8.73 -18.14 -5.39
N LEU A 44 8.16 -17.65 -6.50
CA LEU A 44 8.90 -17.31 -7.71
C LEU A 44 10.05 -16.33 -7.44
N ILE A 45 9.79 -15.27 -6.68
CA ILE A 45 10.82 -14.30 -6.30
C ILE A 45 11.92 -14.97 -5.47
N LYS A 46 11.54 -15.80 -4.50
CA LYS A 46 12.48 -16.42 -3.56
C LYS A 46 13.33 -17.52 -4.20
N GLU A 47 12.70 -18.38 -5.00
CA GLU A 47 13.34 -19.59 -5.57
C GLU A 47 14.20 -19.27 -6.80
N HIS A 48 13.75 -18.30 -7.61
CA HIS A 48 14.47 -17.91 -8.83
C HIS A 48 15.25 -16.58 -8.69
N GLY A 49 15.32 -16.00 -7.49
CA GLY A 49 16.07 -14.77 -7.25
C GLY A 49 15.56 -13.53 -7.99
N LEU A 50 14.30 -13.56 -8.47
CA LEU A 50 13.70 -12.47 -9.21
C LEU A 50 13.40 -11.26 -8.32
N THR A 51 13.52 -10.08 -8.88
CA THR A 51 12.93 -8.88 -8.30
C THR A 51 11.43 -8.81 -8.56
N GLN A 52 10.70 -8.01 -7.80
CA GLN A 52 9.26 -7.78 -8.07
C GLN A 52 9.02 -7.12 -9.43
N GLU A 53 9.98 -6.36 -9.92
CA GLU A 53 9.91 -5.69 -11.22
C GLU A 53 10.08 -6.69 -12.37
N GLU A 54 11.09 -7.56 -12.31
CA GLU A 54 11.31 -8.62 -13.29
C GLU A 54 10.12 -9.58 -13.35
N LEU A 55 9.59 -9.98 -12.18
CA LEU A 55 8.38 -10.81 -12.12
C LEU A 55 7.19 -10.10 -12.78
N ALA A 56 7.01 -8.80 -12.49
CA ALA A 56 5.93 -8.01 -13.07
C ALA A 56 6.02 -7.93 -14.60
N GLN A 57 7.21 -7.73 -15.14
CA GLN A 57 7.45 -7.74 -16.58
C GLN A 57 7.14 -9.12 -17.21
N LYS A 58 7.61 -10.21 -16.60
CA LYS A 58 7.35 -11.57 -17.07
C LYS A 58 5.86 -11.94 -17.09
N ILE A 59 5.07 -11.42 -16.11
CA ILE A 59 3.63 -11.69 -15.98
C ILE A 59 2.76 -10.67 -16.77
N GLY A 60 3.35 -9.58 -17.26
CA GLY A 60 2.60 -8.50 -17.91
C GLY A 60 1.74 -7.66 -16.94
N LYS A 61 2.16 -7.54 -15.67
CA LYS A 61 1.50 -6.73 -14.64
C LYS A 61 2.41 -5.60 -14.17
N SER A 62 1.86 -4.60 -13.45
CA SER A 62 2.70 -3.58 -12.83
C SER A 62 3.40 -4.10 -11.58
N GLN A 63 4.60 -3.61 -11.29
CA GLN A 63 5.32 -3.92 -10.04
C GLN A 63 4.46 -3.64 -8.80
N SER A 64 3.68 -2.55 -8.82
CA SER A 64 2.77 -2.21 -7.72
C SER A 64 1.67 -3.26 -7.51
N THR A 65 1.21 -3.92 -8.58
CA THR A 65 0.24 -5.03 -8.50
C THR A 65 0.85 -6.21 -7.77
N ILE A 66 2.07 -6.62 -8.16
CA ILE A 66 2.80 -7.72 -7.51
C ILE A 66 3.07 -7.39 -6.03
N ALA A 67 3.57 -6.19 -5.75
CA ALA A 67 3.84 -5.74 -4.39
C ALA A 67 2.57 -5.74 -3.50
N ASN A 68 1.44 -5.26 -4.02
CA ASN A 68 0.18 -5.27 -3.30
C ASN A 68 -0.32 -6.69 -3.02
N LYS A 69 -0.17 -7.60 -3.97
CA LYS A 69 -0.55 -9.00 -3.83
C LYS A 69 0.30 -9.68 -2.74
N ILE A 70 1.62 -9.60 -2.82
CA ILE A 70 2.53 -10.19 -1.83
C ILE A 70 2.30 -9.59 -0.43
N ARG A 71 1.94 -8.32 -0.34
CA ARG A 71 1.65 -7.67 0.95
C ARG A 71 0.48 -8.32 1.70
N LEU A 72 -0.46 -8.97 1.00
CA LEU A 72 -1.58 -9.71 1.62
C LEU A 72 -1.10 -10.85 2.53
N LEU A 73 0.06 -11.41 2.22
CA LEU A 73 0.65 -12.49 3.02
C LEU A 73 1.04 -12.06 4.45
N ARG A 74 1.09 -10.74 4.71
CA ARG A 74 1.32 -10.19 6.06
C ARG A 74 0.09 -10.28 6.97
N LEU A 75 -1.09 -10.56 6.41
CA LEU A 75 -2.27 -10.76 7.25
C LEU A 75 -2.11 -11.98 8.14
N PRO A 76 -2.58 -11.91 9.39
CA PRO A 76 -2.56 -13.05 10.33
C PRO A 76 -3.32 -14.25 9.77
N PRO A 77 -2.92 -15.49 10.13
CA PRO A 77 -3.54 -16.70 9.62
C PRO A 77 -5.05 -16.76 9.86
N MET A 78 -5.52 -16.32 11.04
CA MET A 78 -6.94 -16.30 11.37
C MET A 78 -7.73 -15.35 10.45
N VAL A 79 -7.17 -14.16 10.16
CA VAL A 79 -7.79 -13.18 9.25
C VAL A 79 -7.88 -13.75 7.83
N LYS A 80 -6.81 -14.40 7.34
CA LYS A 80 -6.79 -15.04 6.02
C LYS A 80 -7.86 -16.12 5.91
N LYS A 81 -7.98 -16.98 6.94
CA LYS A 81 -8.98 -18.02 6.99
C LYS A 81 -10.39 -17.46 6.87
N ILE A 82 -10.74 -16.48 7.69
CA ILE A 82 -12.07 -15.85 7.67
C ILE A 82 -12.37 -15.18 6.32
N LEU A 83 -11.37 -14.51 5.72
CA LEU A 83 -11.50 -13.92 4.39
C LEU A 83 -11.84 -14.96 3.32
N ALA A 84 -11.19 -16.13 3.38
CA ALA A 84 -11.45 -17.25 2.46
C ALA A 84 -12.83 -17.87 2.72
N ASP A 85 -13.18 -18.20 3.97
CA ASP A 85 -14.44 -18.82 4.37
C ASP A 85 -15.66 -18.00 3.92
N HIS A 86 -15.55 -16.66 3.97
CA HIS A 86 -16.62 -15.74 3.57
C HIS A 86 -16.47 -15.19 2.14
N LYS A 87 -15.55 -15.73 1.34
CA LYS A 87 -15.30 -15.35 -0.06
C LYS A 87 -15.13 -13.84 -0.25
N LEU A 88 -14.48 -13.19 0.72
CA LEU A 88 -14.21 -11.76 0.64
C LEU A 88 -13.09 -11.50 -0.37
N THR A 89 -13.21 -10.39 -1.11
CA THR A 89 -12.30 -10.07 -2.21
C THR A 89 -10.94 -9.55 -1.72
N GLU A 90 -9.95 -9.58 -2.60
CA GLU A 90 -8.63 -8.98 -2.39
C GLU A 90 -8.69 -7.54 -1.88
N ARG A 91 -9.65 -6.75 -2.37
CA ARG A 91 -9.83 -5.36 -1.94
C ARG A 91 -10.23 -5.25 -0.47
N HIS A 92 -11.04 -6.16 0.05
CA HIS A 92 -11.37 -6.24 1.47
C HIS A 92 -10.12 -6.57 2.29
N ALA A 93 -9.33 -7.56 1.85
CA ALA A 93 -8.08 -7.94 2.49
C ALA A 93 -7.07 -6.76 2.53
N ARG A 94 -6.92 -6.03 1.42
CA ARG A 94 -6.07 -4.82 1.36
C ARG A 94 -6.52 -3.70 2.29
N ALA A 95 -7.83 -3.53 2.46
CA ALA A 95 -8.34 -2.55 3.42
C ALA A 95 -7.94 -2.90 4.85
N LEU A 96 -8.03 -4.18 5.23
CA LEU A 96 -7.67 -4.66 6.57
C LEU A 96 -6.18 -4.52 6.89
N LEU A 97 -5.29 -4.64 5.89
CA LEU A 97 -3.85 -4.43 6.07
C LEU A 97 -3.46 -3.04 6.59
N LYS A 98 -4.34 -2.05 6.47
CA LYS A 98 -4.11 -0.70 6.99
C LYS A 98 -4.24 -0.63 8.52
N LEU A 99 -4.86 -1.63 9.14
CA LEU A 99 -5.05 -1.69 10.59
C LEU A 99 -3.77 -2.20 11.26
N PRO A 100 -3.37 -1.60 12.40
CA PRO A 100 -2.07 -1.83 13.02
C PRO A 100 -1.92 -3.21 13.69
N ASP A 101 -3.01 -3.81 14.12
CA ASP A 101 -2.98 -5.06 14.88
C ASP A 101 -4.09 -6.04 14.48
N GLU A 102 -3.86 -7.31 14.79
CA GLU A 102 -4.75 -8.42 14.48
C GLU A 102 -6.13 -8.28 15.14
N GLN A 103 -6.19 -7.78 16.36
CA GLN A 103 -7.46 -7.65 17.09
C GLN A 103 -8.39 -6.65 16.41
N LEU A 104 -7.84 -5.52 15.93
CA LEU A 104 -8.59 -4.54 15.16
C LEU A 104 -9.02 -5.10 13.80
N GLN A 105 -8.13 -5.87 13.14
CA GLN A 105 -8.45 -6.53 11.88
C GLN A 105 -9.63 -7.49 12.05
N LEU A 106 -9.62 -8.34 13.08
CA LEU A 106 -10.69 -9.28 13.39
C LEU A 106 -12.01 -8.58 13.74
N LYS A 107 -11.97 -7.52 14.58
CA LYS A 107 -13.15 -6.73 14.94
C LYS A 107 -13.79 -6.04 13.74
N VAL A 108 -12.98 -5.53 12.82
CA VAL A 108 -13.49 -4.89 11.59
C VAL A 108 -14.03 -5.94 10.65
N LEU A 109 -13.32 -7.06 10.48
CA LEU A 109 -13.73 -8.17 9.62
C LEU A 109 -15.07 -8.77 10.06
N GLN A 110 -15.27 -8.96 11.35
CA GLN A 110 -16.55 -9.41 11.89
C GLN A 110 -17.69 -8.46 11.50
N LYS A 111 -17.50 -7.14 11.60
CA LYS A 111 -18.51 -6.15 11.18
C LYS A 111 -18.74 -6.12 9.67
N VAL A 112 -17.70 -6.40 8.88
CA VAL A 112 -17.83 -6.52 7.42
C VAL A 112 -18.76 -7.68 7.07
N ILE A 113 -18.60 -8.81 7.75
CA ILE A 113 -19.41 -10.01 7.56
C ILE A 113 -20.84 -9.80 8.07
N GLU A 114 -21.01 -9.37 9.33
CA GLU A 114 -22.33 -9.16 9.95
C GLU A 114 -23.23 -8.18 9.16
N LYS A 115 -22.65 -7.19 8.50
CA LYS A 115 -23.37 -6.14 7.78
C LYS A 115 -23.28 -6.25 6.28
N ASP A 116 -22.69 -7.32 5.77
CA ASP A 116 -22.45 -7.56 4.33
C ASP A 116 -21.91 -6.28 3.63
N LEU A 117 -20.82 -5.75 4.19
CA LEU A 117 -20.26 -4.50 3.69
C LEU A 117 -19.52 -4.73 2.39
N ASN A 118 -19.85 -3.94 1.38
CA ASN A 118 -19.06 -3.88 0.15
C ASN A 118 -17.69 -3.22 0.39
N VAL A 119 -16.80 -3.30 -0.60
CA VAL A 119 -15.43 -2.78 -0.53
C VAL A 119 -15.39 -1.33 -0.05
N LYS A 120 -16.22 -0.44 -0.63
CA LYS A 120 -16.24 0.99 -0.30
C LYS A 120 -16.59 1.22 1.17
N LYS A 121 -17.65 0.57 1.66
CA LYS A 121 -18.08 0.67 3.07
C LYS A 121 -17.04 0.05 4.02
N THR A 122 -16.35 -0.99 3.59
CA THR A 122 -15.24 -1.59 4.36
C THR A 122 -14.08 -0.60 4.48
N GLU A 123 -13.67 0.05 3.40
CA GLU A 123 -12.62 1.07 3.41
C GLU A 123 -13.00 2.28 4.31
N GLU A 124 -14.26 2.72 4.23
CA GLU A 124 -14.79 3.78 5.12
C GLU A 124 -14.77 3.35 6.60
N LEU A 125 -15.13 2.10 6.89
CA LEU A 125 -15.09 1.55 8.25
C LEU A 125 -13.66 1.48 8.78
N VAL A 126 -12.71 0.96 7.99
CA VAL A 126 -11.29 0.92 8.32
C VAL A 126 -10.77 2.32 8.61
N GLN A 127 -11.09 3.29 7.76
CA GLN A 127 -10.65 4.67 7.96
C GLN A 127 -11.21 5.27 9.27
N LYS A 128 -12.49 5.03 9.58
CA LYS A 128 -13.10 5.46 10.85
C LYS A 128 -12.42 4.83 12.07
N VAL A 129 -12.01 3.57 11.96
CA VAL A 129 -11.29 2.87 13.03
C VAL A 129 -9.90 3.47 13.22
N LEU A 130 -9.17 3.72 12.12
CA LEU A 130 -7.86 4.36 12.16
C LEU A 130 -7.91 5.77 12.75
N ASP A 131 -8.90 6.57 12.35
CA ASP A 131 -9.10 7.93 12.88
C ASP A 131 -9.35 7.90 14.41
N LYS A 132 -10.10 6.91 14.90
CA LYS A 132 -10.33 6.71 16.34
C LYS A 132 -9.08 6.23 17.08
N TYR A 133 -8.32 5.34 16.46
CA TYR A 133 -7.10 4.80 17.04
C TYR A 133 -5.99 5.87 17.14
N ALA A 134 -5.91 6.74 16.15
CA ALA A 134 -4.95 7.85 16.13
C ALA A 134 -5.30 8.97 17.13
N ASN A 135 -6.57 9.08 17.56
CA ASN A 135 -7.05 10.15 18.46
C ASN A 135 -7.94 9.59 19.58
N PRO A 136 -7.38 8.90 20.58
CA PRO A 136 -8.14 8.29 21.67
C PRO A 136 -8.86 9.34 22.57
N LYS A 137 -8.41 10.59 22.60
CA LYS A 137 -8.98 11.68 23.44
C LYS A 137 -10.15 12.44 22.79
N ALA A 138 -10.56 12.13 21.57
CA ALA A 138 -11.63 12.84 20.86
C ALA A 138 -13.05 12.36 21.23
N GLN A 139 -13.21 11.49 22.24
CA GLN A 139 -14.52 10.92 22.61
C GLN A 139 -15.37 11.79 23.56
N GLU A 140 -14.83 12.85 24.17
CA GLU A 140 -15.59 13.64 25.15
C GLU A 140 -16.27 14.90 24.62
N ASN A 141 -15.97 15.37 23.42
CA ASN A 141 -16.63 16.55 22.87
C ASN A 141 -17.08 16.37 21.41
N GLY A 142 -18.35 16.12 21.32
CA GLY A 142 -19.28 16.10 20.21
C GLY A 142 -18.92 16.66 18.85
N LYS A 143 -19.10 15.79 17.89
CA LYS A 143 -19.71 15.97 16.53
C LYS A 143 -19.31 17.13 15.58
N ARG A 144 -18.52 18.12 15.95
CA ARG A 144 -18.31 19.31 15.07
C ARG A 144 -16.89 19.59 14.59
N LEU A 145 -15.85 18.94 15.15
CA LEU A 145 -14.44 19.27 14.84
C LEU A 145 -13.74 18.36 13.84
N THR A 146 -14.32 17.25 13.41
CA THR A 146 -13.59 16.21 12.68
C THR A 146 -13.32 16.52 11.20
N ARG A 147 -14.04 17.43 10.57
CA ARG A 147 -13.77 17.83 9.17
C ARG A 147 -12.61 18.83 9.07
N SER A 148 -12.53 19.79 9.98
CA SER A 148 -11.50 20.85 9.94
C SER A 148 -10.09 20.33 10.24
N ILE A 149 -9.95 19.38 11.21
CA ILE A 149 -8.63 18.85 11.60
C ILE A 149 -8.01 17.95 10.52
N LYS A 150 -8.84 17.25 9.73
CA LYS A 150 -8.37 16.41 8.61
C LYS A 150 -7.74 17.26 7.51
N ASP A 151 -8.32 18.43 7.24
CA ASP A 151 -7.82 19.38 6.25
C ASP A 151 -6.51 20.03 6.71
N ILE A 152 -6.40 20.41 7.99
CA ILE A 152 -5.17 21.00 8.54
C ILE A 152 -3.98 20.05 8.45
N ARG A 153 -4.16 18.74 8.73
CA ARG A 153 -3.06 17.76 8.62
C ARG A 153 -2.57 17.58 7.19
N ILE A 154 -3.46 17.62 6.21
CA ILE A 154 -3.10 17.57 4.79
C ILE A 154 -2.24 18.79 4.45
N PHE A 155 -2.66 19.99 4.85
CA PHE A 155 -1.89 21.22 4.63
C PHE A 155 -0.54 21.20 5.35
N VAL A 156 -0.49 20.77 6.61
CA VAL A 156 0.75 20.60 7.38
C VAL A 156 1.72 19.65 6.68
N ASN A 157 1.25 18.50 6.21
CA ASN A 157 2.09 17.55 5.49
C ASN A 157 2.56 18.09 4.14
N THR A 158 1.70 18.81 3.42
CA THR A 158 2.07 19.46 2.15
C THR A 158 3.17 20.50 2.36
N ILE A 159 3.06 21.32 3.41
CA ILE A 159 4.10 22.32 3.76
C ILE A 159 5.42 21.62 4.11
N LYS A 160 5.39 20.55 4.91
CA LYS A 160 6.58 19.75 5.24
C LYS A 160 7.24 19.16 4.00
N GLN A 161 6.46 18.57 3.10
CA GLN A 161 6.98 18.02 1.84
C GLN A 161 7.59 19.10 0.94
N ALA A 162 6.95 20.27 0.85
CA ALA A 162 7.50 21.40 0.08
C ALA A 162 8.84 21.87 0.64
N ILE A 163 8.98 21.96 1.98
CA ILE A 163 10.22 22.32 2.65
C ILE A 163 11.31 21.26 2.39
N GLU A 164 10.97 19.98 2.42
CA GLU A 164 11.92 18.91 2.11
C GLU A 164 12.37 18.93 0.65
N MET A 165 11.46 19.20 -0.29
CA MET A 165 11.82 19.38 -1.70
C MET A 165 12.77 20.55 -1.90
N MET A 166 12.53 21.70 -1.25
CA MET A 166 13.44 22.86 -1.30
C MET A 166 14.85 22.48 -0.79
N LYS A 167 14.94 21.76 0.34
CA LYS A 167 16.21 21.28 0.87
C LYS A 167 16.93 20.34 -0.09
N LYS A 168 16.20 19.38 -0.71
CA LYS A 168 16.74 18.45 -1.71
C LYS A 168 17.21 19.17 -2.98
N SER A 169 16.60 20.28 -3.33
CA SER A 169 17.00 21.14 -4.47
C SER A 169 18.17 22.08 -4.15
N GLY A 170 18.83 21.90 -2.98
CA GLY A 170 20.00 22.71 -2.61
C GLY A 170 19.67 24.05 -1.95
N VAL A 171 18.39 24.36 -1.72
CA VAL A 171 17.98 25.59 -1.03
C VAL A 171 18.08 25.39 0.48
N ASN A 172 18.93 26.18 1.16
CA ASN A 172 19.13 26.09 2.62
C ASN A 172 17.95 26.71 3.39
N ALA A 173 16.76 26.09 3.26
CA ALA A 173 15.54 26.52 3.94
C ALA A 173 15.54 26.05 5.40
N LYS A 174 15.34 26.98 6.35
CA LYS A 174 15.11 26.69 7.77
C LYS A 174 13.63 26.79 8.05
N ALA A 175 13.05 25.76 8.69
CA ALA A 175 11.63 25.76 9.06
C ALA A 175 11.44 25.41 10.52
N ALA A 176 10.52 26.10 11.18
CA ALA A 176 10.04 25.79 12.52
C ALA A 176 8.51 25.66 12.51
N GLN A 177 8.00 24.70 13.24
CA GLN A 177 6.57 24.53 13.50
C GLN A 177 6.31 24.82 14.97
N ILE A 178 5.37 25.70 15.25
CA ILE A 178 4.96 26.09 16.60
C ILE A 178 3.47 25.83 16.73
N ASP A 179 3.08 25.04 17.72
CA ASP A 179 1.68 24.79 18.05
C ASP A 179 1.26 25.81 19.13
N ARG A 180 0.25 26.62 18.82
CA ARG A 180 -0.32 27.63 19.72
C ARG A 180 -1.69 27.24 20.30
N GLY A 181 -2.11 25.95 20.10
CA GLY A 181 -3.38 25.44 20.58
C GLY A 181 -4.54 25.76 19.64
N GLU A 182 -4.81 27.02 19.34
CA GLU A 182 -5.86 27.44 18.40
C GLU A 182 -5.40 27.41 16.94
N PHE A 183 -4.09 27.57 16.69
CA PHE A 183 -3.49 27.54 15.35
C PHE A 183 -2.08 26.95 15.36
N VAL A 184 -1.68 26.44 14.21
CA VAL A 184 -0.33 25.94 13.96
C VAL A 184 0.41 26.95 13.09
N GLU A 185 1.51 27.48 13.62
CA GLU A 185 2.37 28.46 12.92
C GLU A 185 3.55 27.76 12.25
N PHE A 186 3.77 28.06 10.97
CA PHE A 186 4.95 27.63 10.23
C PHE A 186 5.80 28.85 9.86
N ILE A 187 7.02 28.88 10.36
CA ILE A 187 8.01 29.90 10.02
C ILE A 187 9.02 29.28 9.06
N VAL A 188 9.00 29.69 7.78
CA VAL A 188 9.94 29.23 6.77
C VAL A 188 10.85 30.39 6.39
N ARG A 189 12.16 30.21 6.58
CA ARG A 189 13.18 31.18 6.18
C ARG A 189 13.96 30.65 4.98
N ILE A 190 13.86 31.36 3.87
CA ILE A 190 14.51 30.98 2.61
C ILE A 190 15.55 32.10 2.31
N PRO A 191 16.86 31.79 2.19
CA PRO A 191 17.85 32.78 1.85
C PRO A 191 17.67 33.27 0.39
N LYS A 192 17.67 34.56 0.16
CA LYS A 192 17.52 35.15 -1.18
C LYS A 192 18.81 35.09 -2.04
N LYS A 193 19.97 34.86 -1.43
CA LYS A 193 21.29 34.69 -2.09
C LYS A 193 22.09 33.64 -1.31
N ASP A 194 22.80 32.77 -2.01
CA ASP A 194 23.81 31.91 -1.42
C ASP A 194 24.99 32.79 -0.92
N HIS A 195 25.13 32.89 0.39
CA HIS A 195 26.31 33.52 1.04
C HIS A 195 27.49 32.55 1.19
N THR A 196 27.62 31.56 0.33
CA THR A 196 28.69 30.55 0.40
C THR A 196 29.80 30.72 -0.64
N MET A 197 29.90 31.89 -1.30
CA MET A 197 31.09 32.20 -2.08
C MET A 197 31.76 33.48 -1.58
N LYS A 198 32.45 33.41 -0.42
CA LYS A 198 33.60 34.31 -0.07
C LYS A 198 34.31 33.75 1.15
N LYS A 199 35.25 32.83 0.93
CA LYS A 199 36.49 32.65 1.67
C LYS A 199 37.36 31.62 0.93
N ALA A 200 37.98 32.09 -0.13
CA ALA A 200 39.22 31.55 -0.64
C ALA A 200 40.00 32.71 -1.25
N GLN A 201 40.76 33.38 -0.43
CA GLN A 201 42.00 34.07 -0.73
C GLN A 201 42.82 34.12 0.56
#